data_6bb42877afda84bf3b2fb12e8453608b
#
_entry.id   6bb42877afda84bf3b2fb12e8453608b
#
_cell.length_a   1.000
_cell.length_b   1.000
_cell.length_c   1.000
_cell.angle_alpha   90.00
_cell.angle_beta   90.00
_cell.angle_gamma   90.00
#
_symmetry.space_group_name_H-M   'P 1'
#
loop_
_entity.id
_entity.type
_entity.pdbx_description
1 polymer ?
#
loop_
_entity_poly.entity_id
_entity_poly.type
_entity_poly.pdbx_seq_one_letter_code
_entity_poly.pdbx_strand_id
1 'polypeptide(L)'
;MADVLCFGETMAMLVAEQTGDLAAVTHYHKRIAGADSNVAIGLSRLGFDVTWLSRVGDDSLGRFVVNTLQREGLDCRHVAVDSAHPTGFQFKSREDDGQDPVVEYFRRGSAASHLSVADLNDDLLSARHLHATGIPPALSASAQELSSHLMQTMRGAGRSVSFDPNLRPSLWSSQTRMISEVNALASHADWVLPGLSEGRLLTGYEEPGDIAAFYLDHGAEAVAIKLGAEGAYYRTALGEGFVAAHSVAKVVDTVGAGDGFAVGVISALLEGLTIEQAVDRGNWIGSRAVQSQGDMEGLPSRNQLLDAVALRRA
;
A
#
# COMPACT_ATOMS: atom_id res chain seq x y z
N MET A 1 7.49 -2.92 -21.18
CA MET A 1 8.24 -2.94 -19.90
C MET A 1 7.35 -2.19 -18.93
N ALA A 2 6.97 -2.80 -17.82
CA ALA A 2 6.09 -2.15 -16.84
C ALA A 2 6.81 -0.96 -16.18
N ASP A 3 6.02 0.06 -15.80
CA ASP A 3 6.54 1.17 -15.01
C ASP A 3 6.72 0.72 -13.56
N VAL A 4 5.72 0.03 -13.00
CA VAL A 4 5.72 -0.39 -11.60
C VAL A 4 5.33 -1.86 -11.47
N LEU A 5 6.07 -2.57 -10.64
CA LEU A 5 5.70 -3.88 -10.11
C LEU A 5 5.16 -3.70 -8.69
N CYS A 6 3.96 -4.21 -8.45
CA CYS A 6 3.40 -4.39 -7.11
C CYS A 6 3.09 -5.87 -6.89
N PHE A 7 3.18 -6.32 -5.64
CA PHE A 7 2.88 -7.71 -5.28
C PHE A 7 2.23 -7.80 -3.90
N GLY A 8 1.46 -8.84 -3.67
CA GLY A 8 0.82 -9.04 -2.37
C GLY A 8 -0.53 -9.73 -2.47
N GLU A 9 -1.38 -9.50 -1.49
CA GLU A 9 -2.71 -10.07 -1.41
C GLU A 9 -3.80 -9.04 -1.66
N THR A 10 -4.66 -9.32 -2.63
CA THR A 10 -5.95 -8.66 -2.77
C THR A 10 -7.05 -9.59 -2.25
N MET A 11 -7.78 -9.14 -1.26
CA MET A 11 -8.92 -9.87 -0.68
C MET A 11 -10.24 -9.43 -1.29
N ALA A 12 -11.23 -10.33 -1.34
CA ALA A 12 -12.61 -9.91 -1.46
C ALA A 12 -13.07 -9.28 -0.14
N MET A 13 -13.73 -8.14 -0.20
CA MET A 13 -14.28 -7.43 0.97
C MET A 13 -15.80 -7.41 0.88
N LEU A 14 -16.44 -7.87 1.94
CA LEU A 14 -17.89 -7.85 2.12
C LEU A 14 -18.23 -6.72 3.10
N VAL A 15 -18.67 -5.58 2.56
CA VAL A 15 -19.01 -4.38 3.34
C VAL A 15 -20.49 -4.46 3.72
N ALA A 16 -20.78 -4.39 5.01
CA ALA A 16 -22.14 -4.40 5.52
C ALA A 16 -22.98 -3.25 4.96
N GLU A 17 -24.22 -3.52 4.55
CA GLU A 17 -25.17 -2.48 4.14
C GLU A 17 -25.87 -1.81 5.33
N GLN A 18 -25.81 -2.45 6.49
CA GLN A 18 -26.46 -2.00 7.73
C GLN A 18 -25.43 -1.82 8.83
N THR A 19 -25.66 -0.87 9.72
CA THR A 19 -24.88 -0.73 10.96
C THR A 19 -25.23 -1.82 11.97
N GLY A 20 -24.32 -2.11 12.90
CA GLY A 20 -24.51 -3.06 13.99
C GLY A 20 -23.62 -4.27 13.92
N ASP A 21 -23.93 -5.26 14.72
CA ASP A 21 -23.15 -6.52 14.84
C ASP A 21 -23.11 -7.27 13.49
N LEU A 22 -21.90 -7.57 13.00
CA LEU A 22 -21.68 -8.33 11.76
C LEU A 22 -22.41 -9.68 11.75
N ALA A 23 -22.60 -10.32 12.91
CA ALA A 23 -23.35 -11.55 13.03
C ALA A 23 -24.84 -11.41 12.69
N ALA A 24 -25.41 -10.21 12.77
CA ALA A 24 -26.79 -9.91 12.45
C ALA A 24 -27.00 -9.37 11.02
N VAL A 25 -25.93 -8.97 10.34
CA VAL A 25 -26.00 -8.41 8.99
C VAL A 25 -26.27 -9.51 7.96
N THR A 26 -27.25 -9.28 7.09
CA THR A 26 -27.66 -10.24 6.05
C THR A 26 -27.35 -9.78 4.63
N HIS A 27 -27.01 -8.49 4.42
CA HIS A 27 -26.74 -7.94 3.10
C HIS A 27 -25.38 -7.22 3.08
N TYR A 28 -24.60 -7.50 2.04
CA TYR A 28 -23.25 -6.98 1.89
C TYR A 28 -22.99 -6.51 0.46
N HIS A 29 -22.30 -5.39 0.30
CA HIS A 29 -21.67 -5.01 -0.95
C HIS A 29 -20.31 -5.68 -1.10
N LYS A 30 -20.09 -6.31 -2.26
CA LYS A 30 -18.81 -6.94 -2.56
C LYS A 30 -17.85 -5.94 -3.19
N ARG A 31 -16.70 -5.74 -2.58
CA ARG A 31 -15.58 -4.90 -3.01
C ARG A 31 -14.26 -5.68 -2.93
N ILE A 32 -13.16 -5.04 -3.22
CA ILE A 32 -11.81 -5.58 -2.97
C ILE A 32 -11.11 -4.74 -1.92
N ALA A 33 -10.13 -5.34 -1.23
CA ALA A 33 -9.27 -4.67 -0.26
C ALA A 33 -7.86 -5.27 -0.31
N GLY A 34 -6.87 -4.42 -0.10
CA GLY A 34 -5.47 -4.80 -0.02
C GLY A 34 -4.58 -3.58 -0.22
N ALA A 35 -3.73 -3.26 0.74
CA ALA A 35 -2.90 -2.06 0.69
C ALA A 35 -2.02 -2.02 -0.57
N ASP A 36 -1.34 -3.14 -0.87
CA ASP A 36 -0.49 -3.25 -2.07
C ASP A 36 -1.31 -3.04 -3.35
N SER A 37 -2.51 -3.63 -3.45
CA SER A 37 -3.38 -3.46 -4.62
C SER A 37 -4.04 -2.07 -4.67
N ASN A 38 -4.29 -1.42 -3.53
CA ASN A 38 -4.77 -0.03 -3.51
C ASN A 38 -3.73 0.90 -4.16
N VAL A 39 -2.44 0.73 -3.79
CA VAL A 39 -1.36 1.50 -4.42
C VAL A 39 -1.25 1.17 -5.91
N ALA A 40 -1.28 -0.11 -6.29
CA ALA A 40 -1.26 -0.53 -7.69
C ALA A 40 -2.38 0.11 -8.52
N ILE A 41 -3.62 0.09 -8.02
CA ILE A 41 -4.80 0.71 -8.66
C ILE A 41 -4.61 2.22 -8.77
N GLY A 42 -4.16 2.88 -7.69
CA GLY A 42 -3.94 4.32 -7.71
C GLY A 42 -2.92 4.74 -8.76
N LEU A 43 -1.80 4.03 -8.88
CA LEU A 43 -0.78 4.28 -9.89
C LEU A 43 -1.31 4.02 -11.30
N SER A 44 -2.08 2.94 -11.52
CA SER A 44 -2.73 2.67 -12.81
C SER A 44 -3.70 3.79 -13.21
N ARG A 45 -4.54 4.29 -12.27
CA ARG A 45 -5.45 5.42 -12.51
C ARG A 45 -4.70 6.72 -12.85
N LEU A 46 -3.45 6.86 -12.39
CA LEU A 46 -2.55 7.96 -12.75
C LEU A 46 -1.81 7.74 -14.07
N GLY A 47 -2.06 6.63 -14.78
CA GLY A 47 -1.55 6.34 -16.12
C GLY A 47 -0.20 5.63 -16.16
N PHE A 48 0.24 5.00 -15.06
CA PHE A 48 1.39 4.11 -15.05
C PHE A 48 1.01 2.70 -15.51
N ASP A 49 1.91 2.03 -16.23
CA ASP A 49 1.78 0.62 -16.56
C ASP A 49 2.16 -0.22 -15.32
N VAL A 50 1.15 -0.79 -14.64
CA VAL A 50 1.33 -1.53 -13.39
C VAL A 50 1.13 -3.02 -13.59
N THR A 51 2.15 -3.81 -13.25
CA THR A 51 2.07 -5.27 -13.19
C THR A 51 1.76 -5.72 -11.75
N TRP A 52 0.81 -6.64 -11.62
CA TRP A 52 0.38 -7.21 -10.35
C TRP A 52 0.81 -8.67 -10.22
N LEU A 53 1.68 -8.96 -9.24
CA LEU A 53 2.09 -10.31 -8.88
C LEU A 53 1.31 -10.78 -7.65
N SER A 54 0.53 -11.85 -7.80
CA SER A 54 -0.31 -12.38 -6.71
C SER A 54 -0.71 -13.83 -6.96
N ARG A 55 -1.44 -14.40 -6.00
CA ARG A 55 -2.20 -15.65 -6.14
C ARG A 55 -3.63 -15.48 -5.66
N VAL A 56 -4.57 -16.14 -6.32
CA VAL A 56 -5.98 -16.24 -5.92
C VAL A 56 -6.41 -17.69 -5.96
N GLY A 57 -7.44 -18.04 -5.20
CA GLY A 57 -8.03 -19.37 -5.26
C GLY A 57 -8.80 -19.61 -6.56
N ASP A 58 -8.96 -20.88 -6.95
CA ASP A 58 -9.89 -21.27 -8.03
C ASP A 58 -11.33 -21.21 -7.53
N ASP A 59 -11.78 -20.04 -7.14
CA ASP A 59 -13.09 -19.79 -6.57
C ASP A 59 -13.74 -18.52 -7.15
N SER A 60 -14.99 -18.27 -6.74
CA SER A 60 -15.75 -17.11 -7.22
C SER A 60 -15.18 -15.77 -6.73
N LEU A 61 -14.50 -15.77 -5.57
CA LEU A 61 -13.87 -14.57 -5.01
C LEU A 61 -12.58 -14.24 -5.77
N GLY A 62 -11.78 -15.27 -6.12
CA GLY A 62 -10.58 -15.09 -6.93
C GLY A 62 -10.90 -14.52 -8.31
N ARG A 63 -11.90 -15.07 -8.99
CA ARG A 63 -12.38 -14.52 -10.28
C ARG A 63 -12.87 -13.09 -10.12
N PHE A 64 -13.58 -12.77 -9.06
CA PHE A 64 -14.05 -11.40 -8.78
C PHE A 64 -12.88 -10.44 -8.57
N VAL A 65 -11.88 -10.83 -7.78
CA VAL A 65 -10.67 -10.03 -7.52
C VAL A 65 -9.95 -9.73 -8.83
N VAL A 66 -9.60 -10.76 -9.60
CA VAL A 66 -8.85 -10.60 -10.87
C VAL A 66 -9.62 -9.72 -11.86
N ASN A 67 -10.93 -9.96 -12.06
CA ASN A 67 -11.76 -9.17 -12.96
C ASN A 67 -11.85 -7.69 -12.51
N THR A 68 -11.79 -7.43 -11.20
CA THR A 68 -11.83 -6.05 -10.69
C THR A 68 -10.49 -5.37 -10.94
N LEU A 69 -9.36 -6.01 -10.65
CA LEU A 69 -8.03 -5.46 -10.90
C LEU A 69 -7.80 -5.18 -12.39
N GLN A 70 -8.24 -6.09 -13.27
CA GLN A 70 -8.16 -5.88 -14.72
C GLN A 70 -9.00 -4.68 -15.20
N ARG A 71 -10.19 -4.47 -14.62
CA ARG A 71 -11.01 -3.26 -14.91
C ARG A 71 -10.37 -1.97 -14.44
N GLU A 72 -9.54 -2.03 -13.39
CA GLU A 72 -8.73 -0.92 -12.91
C GLU A 72 -7.44 -0.73 -13.73
N GLY A 73 -7.22 -1.54 -14.77
CA GLY A 73 -6.12 -1.39 -15.72
C GLY A 73 -4.82 -2.10 -15.31
N LEU A 74 -4.83 -2.96 -14.29
CA LEU A 74 -3.64 -3.71 -13.90
C LEU A 74 -3.35 -4.87 -14.84
N ASP A 75 -2.08 -5.10 -15.14
CA ASP A 75 -1.62 -6.32 -15.80
C ASP A 75 -1.60 -7.47 -14.80
N CYS A 76 -2.61 -8.36 -14.91
CA CYS A 76 -2.80 -9.51 -14.04
C CYS A 76 -2.27 -10.83 -14.65
N ARG A 77 -1.42 -10.80 -15.68
CA ARG A 77 -0.86 -12.04 -16.30
C ARG A 77 -0.04 -12.87 -15.32
N HIS A 78 0.44 -12.24 -14.24
CA HIS A 78 1.24 -12.85 -13.18
C HIS A 78 0.41 -13.14 -11.90
N VAL A 79 -0.90 -13.20 -12.02
CA VAL A 79 -1.77 -13.69 -10.94
C VAL A 79 -2.02 -15.18 -11.17
N ALA A 80 -1.41 -16.01 -10.32
CA ALA A 80 -1.59 -17.46 -10.37
C ALA A 80 -2.92 -17.88 -9.75
N VAL A 81 -3.59 -18.86 -10.36
CA VAL A 81 -4.78 -19.49 -9.79
C VAL A 81 -4.37 -20.74 -9.04
N ASP A 82 -4.65 -20.77 -7.75
CA ASP A 82 -4.31 -21.87 -6.84
C ASP A 82 -5.56 -22.73 -6.55
N SER A 83 -5.54 -23.99 -6.98
CA SER A 83 -6.64 -24.91 -6.76
C SER A 83 -6.67 -25.54 -5.35
N ALA A 84 -5.59 -25.38 -4.58
CA ALA A 84 -5.46 -25.98 -3.25
C ALA A 84 -5.81 -25.01 -2.11
N HIS A 85 -5.75 -23.70 -2.35
CA HIS A 85 -5.94 -22.69 -1.31
C HIS A 85 -7.00 -21.67 -1.72
N PRO A 86 -7.86 -21.20 -0.79
CA PRO A 86 -8.92 -20.25 -1.12
C PRO A 86 -8.39 -18.82 -1.31
N THR A 87 -9.17 -18.00 -1.98
CA THR A 87 -8.98 -16.55 -1.98
C THR A 87 -9.25 -15.98 -0.59
N GLY A 88 -8.36 -15.13 -0.07
CA GLY A 88 -8.59 -14.40 1.17
C GLY A 88 -9.78 -13.46 1.04
N PHE A 89 -10.55 -13.31 2.12
CA PHE A 89 -11.65 -12.36 2.19
C PHE A 89 -11.78 -11.74 3.58
N GLN A 90 -12.58 -10.67 3.67
CA GLN A 90 -12.88 -10.01 4.93
C GLN A 90 -14.32 -9.50 4.97
N PHE A 91 -14.88 -9.41 6.17
CA PHE A 91 -16.07 -8.61 6.44
C PHE A 91 -15.65 -7.26 7.01
N LYS A 92 -16.36 -6.20 6.61
CA LYS A 92 -16.17 -4.84 7.12
C LYS A 92 -17.53 -4.32 7.59
N SER A 93 -17.61 -3.88 8.85
CA SER A 93 -18.82 -3.26 9.36
C SER A 93 -19.06 -1.91 8.69
N ARG A 94 -20.29 -1.43 8.78
CA ARG A 94 -20.66 -0.07 8.42
C ARG A 94 -20.82 0.76 9.67
N GLU A 95 -20.05 1.85 9.76
CA GLU A 95 -20.17 2.82 10.82
C GLU A 95 -20.64 4.14 10.23
N ASP A 96 -21.69 4.73 10.83
CA ASP A 96 -22.25 6.01 10.38
C ASP A 96 -21.89 7.17 11.34
N ASP A 97 -21.25 6.86 12.47
CA ASP A 97 -20.90 7.80 13.56
C ASP A 97 -19.44 8.28 13.54
N GLY A 98 -18.66 7.89 12.52
CA GLY A 98 -17.26 8.26 12.35
C GLY A 98 -16.28 7.44 13.18
N GLN A 99 -16.72 6.32 13.77
CA GLN A 99 -15.82 5.32 14.35
C GLN A 99 -15.13 4.50 13.26
N ASP A 100 -13.96 3.93 13.59
CA ASP A 100 -13.29 3.00 12.69
C ASP A 100 -14.12 1.71 12.55
N PRO A 101 -14.28 1.19 11.33
CA PRO A 101 -15.06 -0.01 11.10
C PRO A 101 -14.39 -1.25 11.72
N VAL A 102 -15.19 -2.17 12.23
CA VAL A 102 -14.74 -3.50 12.61
C VAL A 102 -14.46 -4.31 11.34
N VAL A 103 -13.28 -4.94 11.28
CA VAL A 103 -12.87 -5.80 10.15
C VAL A 103 -12.52 -7.19 10.66
N GLU A 104 -13.20 -8.20 10.11
CA GLU A 104 -12.93 -9.60 10.36
C GLU A 104 -12.23 -10.24 9.17
N TYR A 105 -11.02 -10.76 9.37
CA TYR A 105 -10.16 -11.29 8.32
C TYR A 105 -10.22 -12.81 8.22
N PHE A 106 -10.46 -13.32 7.02
CA PHE A 106 -10.43 -14.72 6.64
C PHE A 106 -9.36 -14.95 5.57
N ARG A 107 -8.09 -14.80 5.97
CA ARG A 107 -6.93 -14.83 5.06
C ARG A 107 -5.84 -15.82 5.46
N ARG A 108 -5.97 -16.50 6.60
CA ARG A 108 -4.98 -17.49 7.04
C ARG A 108 -4.98 -18.67 6.07
N GLY A 109 -3.81 -18.96 5.45
CA GLY A 109 -3.69 -20.01 4.43
C GLY A 109 -4.41 -19.68 3.13
N SER A 110 -4.62 -18.39 2.83
CA SER A 110 -5.11 -17.94 1.51
C SER A 110 -4.09 -18.26 0.42
N ALA A 111 -4.55 -18.34 -0.83
CA ALA A 111 -3.67 -18.56 -1.98
C ALA A 111 -2.52 -17.56 -2.03
N ALA A 112 -2.77 -16.27 -1.76
CA ALA A 112 -1.74 -15.24 -1.73
C ALA A 112 -0.70 -15.44 -0.62
N SER A 113 -1.05 -16.10 0.50
CA SER A 113 -0.08 -16.45 1.54
C SER A 113 0.94 -17.52 1.08
N HIS A 114 0.71 -18.16 -0.06
CA HIS A 114 1.62 -19.11 -0.71
C HIS A 114 2.46 -18.50 -1.83
N LEU A 115 2.47 -17.18 -1.97
CA LEU A 115 3.43 -16.48 -2.82
C LEU A 115 4.87 -16.87 -2.43
N SER A 116 5.71 -17.06 -3.43
CA SER A 116 7.09 -17.53 -3.25
C SER A 116 8.01 -17.05 -4.36
N VAL A 117 9.31 -17.22 -4.19
CA VAL A 117 10.32 -16.92 -5.23
C VAL A 117 10.05 -17.69 -6.54
N ALA A 118 9.40 -18.84 -6.49
CA ALA A 118 9.04 -19.61 -7.69
C ALA A 118 7.99 -18.92 -8.59
N ASP A 119 7.30 -17.88 -8.09
CA ASP A 119 6.37 -17.09 -8.89
C ASP A 119 7.06 -15.97 -9.70
N LEU A 120 8.35 -15.76 -9.47
CA LEU A 120 9.15 -14.76 -10.20
C LEU A 120 9.59 -15.27 -11.58
N ASN A 121 9.71 -14.31 -12.49
CA ASN A 121 10.31 -14.49 -13.79
C ASN A 121 10.99 -13.18 -14.26
N ASP A 122 11.79 -13.24 -15.32
CA ASP A 122 12.58 -12.11 -15.82
C ASP A 122 11.71 -10.93 -16.30
N ASP A 123 10.48 -11.19 -16.76
CA ASP A 123 9.56 -10.15 -17.21
C ASP A 123 9.16 -9.23 -16.04
N LEU A 124 8.87 -9.79 -14.87
CA LEU A 124 8.56 -9.04 -13.65
C LEU A 124 9.73 -8.15 -13.21
N LEU A 125 10.96 -8.67 -13.26
CA LEU A 125 12.17 -7.96 -12.84
C LEU A 125 12.58 -6.84 -13.80
N SER A 126 11.91 -6.72 -14.95
CA SER A 126 12.17 -5.65 -15.93
C SER A 126 11.52 -4.31 -15.56
N ALA A 127 10.60 -4.26 -14.59
CA ALA A 127 9.92 -3.04 -14.16
C ALA A 127 10.91 -1.96 -13.69
N ARG A 128 10.56 -0.68 -13.87
CA ARG A 128 11.43 0.44 -13.44
C ARG A 128 11.42 0.67 -11.94
N HIS A 129 10.32 0.32 -11.29
CA HIS A 129 10.08 0.54 -9.87
C HIS A 129 9.36 -0.66 -9.23
N LEU A 130 9.70 -0.95 -7.98
CA LEU A 130 8.99 -1.90 -7.12
C LEU A 130 8.33 -1.14 -5.97
N HIS A 131 7.04 -1.38 -5.75
CA HIS A 131 6.40 -1.01 -4.49
C HIS A 131 6.15 -2.25 -3.63
N ALA A 132 6.57 -2.20 -2.37
CA ALA A 132 6.41 -3.25 -1.39
C ALA A 132 5.83 -2.71 -0.07
N THR A 133 5.11 -3.56 0.66
CA THR A 133 4.66 -3.26 2.03
C THR A 133 5.10 -4.32 3.02
N GLY A 134 4.92 -4.05 4.32
CA GLY A 134 5.15 -5.02 5.39
C GLY A 134 4.06 -6.09 5.53
N ILE A 135 3.03 -6.12 4.65
CA ILE A 135 1.94 -7.10 4.73
C ILE A 135 2.33 -8.45 4.13
N PRO A 136 2.82 -8.56 2.86
CA PRO A 136 3.19 -9.85 2.29
C PRO A 136 4.16 -10.65 3.15
N PRO A 137 5.26 -10.06 3.69
CA PRO A 137 6.21 -10.81 4.52
C PRO A 137 5.61 -11.33 5.84
N ALA A 138 4.50 -10.75 6.31
CA ALA A 138 3.81 -11.19 7.51
C ALA A 138 2.87 -12.38 7.28
N LEU A 139 2.53 -12.70 6.02
CA LEU A 139 1.57 -13.76 5.69
C LEU A 139 2.17 -15.16 5.85
N SER A 140 3.43 -15.36 5.47
CA SER A 140 4.12 -16.66 5.53
C SER A 140 5.63 -16.52 5.34
N ALA A 141 6.36 -17.61 5.62
CA ALA A 141 7.80 -17.66 5.42
C ALA A 141 8.18 -17.54 3.93
N SER A 142 7.41 -18.16 3.02
CA SER A 142 7.67 -18.07 1.57
C SER A 142 7.43 -16.66 1.02
N ALA A 143 6.38 -15.98 1.48
CA ALA A 143 6.11 -14.60 1.09
C ALA A 143 7.12 -13.62 1.70
N GLN A 144 7.66 -13.91 2.89
CA GLN A 144 8.76 -13.16 3.50
C GLN A 144 10.05 -13.30 2.66
N GLU A 145 10.41 -14.52 2.28
CA GLU A 145 11.55 -14.80 1.40
C GLU A 145 11.41 -14.10 0.05
N LEU A 146 10.22 -14.20 -0.57
CA LEU A 146 9.91 -13.49 -1.82
C LEU A 146 10.11 -11.98 -1.66
N SER A 147 9.57 -11.36 -0.60
CA SER A 147 9.67 -9.92 -0.38
C SER A 147 11.12 -9.46 -0.29
N SER A 148 11.93 -10.16 0.50
CA SER A 148 13.36 -9.87 0.64
C SER A 148 14.11 -10.05 -0.67
N HIS A 149 13.91 -11.18 -1.34
CA HIS A 149 14.56 -11.50 -2.61
C HIS A 149 14.23 -10.49 -3.70
N LEU A 150 12.95 -10.13 -3.83
CA LEU A 150 12.47 -9.21 -4.87
C LEU A 150 13.02 -7.80 -4.65
N MET A 151 12.97 -7.27 -3.42
CA MET A 151 13.49 -5.95 -3.09
C MET A 151 15.02 -5.87 -3.32
N GLN A 152 15.76 -6.89 -2.88
CA GLN A 152 17.22 -6.97 -3.11
C GLN A 152 17.56 -7.03 -4.60
N THR A 153 16.85 -7.87 -5.35
CA THR A 153 17.10 -8.07 -6.79
C THR A 153 16.82 -6.80 -7.58
N MET A 154 15.68 -6.14 -7.32
CA MET A 154 15.31 -4.91 -8.01
C MET A 154 16.29 -3.79 -7.71
N ARG A 155 16.64 -3.58 -6.44
CA ARG A 155 17.64 -2.57 -6.06
C ARG A 155 19.01 -2.88 -6.61
N GLY A 156 19.45 -4.15 -6.54
CA GLY A 156 20.73 -4.60 -7.11
C GLY A 156 20.83 -4.41 -8.64
N ALA A 157 19.69 -4.43 -9.34
CA ALA A 157 19.59 -4.12 -10.76
C ALA A 157 19.51 -2.59 -11.07
N GLY A 158 19.64 -1.73 -10.05
CA GLY A 158 19.53 -0.27 -10.20
C GLY A 158 18.10 0.21 -10.44
N ARG A 159 17.09 -0.57 -10.04
CA ARG A 159 15.69 -0.18 -10.06
C ARG A 159 15.34 0.46 -8.72
N SER A 160 14.45 1.45 -8.73
CA SER A 160 14.00 2.07 -7.48
C SER A 160 13.01 1.18 -6.73
N VAL A 161 13.07 1.23 -5.41
CA VAL A 161 12.20 0.44 -4.51
C VAL A 161 11.57 1.38 -3.49
N SER A 162 10.25 1.38 -3.38
CA SER A 162 9.52 2.03 -2.28
C SER A 162 8.98 0.99 -1.30
N PHE A 163 8.98 1.34 -0.01
CA PHE A 163 8.52 0.47 1.05
C PHE A 163 7.63 1.24 2.05
N ASP A 164 6.41 0.76 2.22
CA ASP A 164 5.52 1.19 3.31
C ASP A 164 5.47 0.10 4.39
N PRO A 165 5.92 0.33 5.62
CA PRO A 165 5.84 -0.64 6.70
C PRO A 165 4.46 -1.23 6.90
N ASN A 166 3.42 -0.43 6.82
CA ASN A 166 2.00 -0.81 6.84
C ASN A 166 1.73 -1.94 7.84
N LEU A 167 2.11 -1.72 9.09
CA LEU A 167 2.21 -2.75 10.12
C LEU A 167 0.87 -3.44 10.40
N ARG A 168 0.92 -4.75 10.53
CA ARG A 168 -0.20 -5.60 10.98
C ARG A 168 0.30 -6.52 12.09
N PRO A 169 0.41 -6.04 13.34
CA PRO A 169 1.01 -6.81 14.45
C PRO A 169 0.39 -8.19 14.65
N SER A 170 -0.92 -8.33 14.39
CA SER A 170 -1.65 -9.60 14.52
C SER A 170 -1.21 -10.71 13.56
N LEU A 171 -0.49 -10.38 12.48
CA LEU A 171 0.04 -11.35 11.52
C LEU A 171 1.43 -11.90 11.95
N TRP A 172 2.11 -11.23 12.87
CA TRP A 172 3.44 -11.60 13.31
C TRP A 172 3.42 -12.47 14.57
N SER A 173 4.39 -13.38 14.69
CA SER A 173 4.52 -14.25 15.88
C SER A 173 4.98 -13.49 17.14
N SER A 174 5.65 -12.37 16.97
CA SER A 174 6.05 -11.45 18.05
C SER A 174 6.39 -10.06 17.50
N GLN A 175 6.27 -9.04 18.35
CA GLN A 175 6.67 -7.68 18.03
C GLN A 175 8.17 -7.57 17.71
N THR A 176 9.03 -8.28 18.46
CA THR A 176 10.48 -8.28 18.19
C THR A 176 10.80 -8.80 16.79
N ARG A 177 10.15 -9.90 16.36
CA ARG A 177 10.33 -10.42 15.01
C ARG A 177 9.83 -9.43 13.98
N MET A 178 8.64 -8.86 14.17
CA MET A 178 8.09 -7.84 13.28
C MET A 178 9.06 -6.68 13.07
N ILE A 179 9.58 -6.10 14.17
CA ILE A 179 10.53 -4.98 14.11
C ILE A 179 11.80 -5.37 13.33
N SER A 180 12.39 -6.53 13.65
CA SER A 180 13.61 -7.01 12.99
C SER A 180 13.41 -7.20 11.48
N GLU A 181 12.35 -7.90 11.08
CA GLU A 181 12.09 -8.24 9.68
C GLU A 181 11.69 -7.01 8.85
N VAL A 182 10.82 -6.15 9.40
CA VAL A 182 10.38 -4.94 8.70
C VAL A 182 11.55 -3.96 8.50
N ASN A 183 12.41 -3.77 9.50
CA ASN A 183 13.60 -2.93 9.36
C ASN A 183 14.62 -3.54 8.39
N ALA A 184 14.77 -4.86 8.37
CA ALA A 184 15.62 -5.53 7.39
C ALA A 184 15.12 -5.30 5.95
N LEU A 185 13.81 -5.36 5.72
CA LEU A 185 13.21 -5.02 4.42
C LEU A 185 13.39 -3.55 4.06
N ALA A 186 13.16 -2.63 5.02
CA ALA A 186 13.35 -1.20 4.81
C ALA A 186 14.76 -0.84 4.34
N SER A 187 15.79 -1.59 4.76
CA SER A 187 17.18 -1.39 4.31
C SER A 187 17.41 -1.69 2.82
N HIS A 188 16.45 -2.36 2.16
CA HIS A 188 16.46 -2.63 0.73
C HIS A 188 15.58 -1.66 -0.08
N ALA A 189 15.02 -0.62 0.56
CA ALA A 189 14.22 0.40 -0.10
C ALA A 189 15.02 1.69 -0.30
N ASP A 190 14.73 2.38 -1.42
CA ASP A 190 15.23 3.73 -1.69
C ASP A 190 14.30 4.76 -1.04
N TRP A 191 12.99 4.49 -1.01
CA TRP A 191 11.99 5.37 -0.41
C TRP A 191 11.21 4.64 0.68
N VAL A 192 11.23 5.17 1.91
CA VAL A 192 10.53 4.56 3.07
C VAL A 192 9.41 5.49 3.53
N LEU A 193 8.19 4.95 3.65
CA LEU A 193 6.95 5.72 3.82
C LEU A 193 6.18 5.35 5.12
N PRO A 194 6.76 5.41 6.31
CA PRO A 194 6.11 4.98 7.54
C PRO A 194 5.07 5.98 8.04
N GLY A 195 4.09 5.52 8.79
CA GLY A 195 3.34 6.37 9.70
C GLY A 195 4.18 6.70 10.95
N LEU A 196 3.91 7.81 11.64
CA LEU A 196 4.67 8.22 12.83
C LEU A 196 4.67 7.14 13.91
N SER A 197 3.51 6.56 14.22
CA SER A 197 3.39 5.49 15.21
C SER A 197 4.15 4.22 14.82
N GLU A 198 4.16 3.90 13.52
CA GLU A 198 4.94 2.79 12.97
C GLU A 198 6.44 3.06 13.09
N GLY A 199 6.87 4.26 12.72
CA GLY A 199 8.26 4.69 12.83
C GLY A 199 8.76 4.64 14.26
N ARG A 200 7.98 5.13 15.23
CA ARG A 200 8.29 5.04 16.66
C ARG A 200 8.48 3.59 17.10
N LEU A 201 7.54 2.73 16.74
CA LEU A 201 7.59 1.32 17.11
C LEU A 201 8.79 0.59 16.49
N LEU A 202 9.09 0.88 15.23
CA LEU A 202 10.15 0.20 14.48
C LEU A 202 11.56 0.66 14.88
N THR A 203 11.74 1.94 15.20
CA THR A 203 13.06 2.53 15.43
C THR A 203 13.36 2.80 16.91
N GLY A 204 12.32 2.95 17.74
CA GLY A 204 12.43 3.37 19.14
C GLY A 204 12.66 4.87 19.32
N TYR A 205 12.69 5.67 18.23
CA TYR A 205 12.76 7.13 18.29
C TYR A 205 11.36 7.75 18.31
N GLU A 206 11.24 8.92 18.94
CA GLU A 206 9.96 9.62 19.09
C GLU A 206 9.74 10.68 17.99
N GLU A 207 10.79 11.39 17.59
CA GLU A 207 10.71 12.52 16.69
C GLU A 207 10.83 12.10 15.23
N PRO A 208 10.04 12.69 14.32
CA PRO A 208 10.10 12.36 12.89
C PRO A 208 11.49 12.49 12.27
N GLY A 209 12.27 13.51 12.70
CA GLY A 209 13.62 13.73 12.24
C GLY A 209 14.58 12.58 12.56
N ASP A 210 14.49 12.02 13.77
CA ASP A 210 15.33 10.90 14.21
C ASP A 210 14.89 9.58 13.55
N ILE A 211 13.58 9.37 13.39
CA ILE A 211 13.04 8.23 12.65
C ILE A 211 13.53 8.26 11.19
N ALA A 212 13.49 9.42 10.55
CA ALA A 212 13.95 9.56 9.16
C ALA A 212 15.47 9.36 9.08
N ALA A 213 16.25 9.91 10.03
CA ALA A 213 17.69 9.69 10.09
C ALA A 213 18.04 8.20 10.18
N PHE A 214 17.33 7.45 11.02
CA PHE A 214 17.52 6.00 11.15
C PHE A 214 17.42 5.32 9.78
N TYR A 215 16.38 5.56 8.99
CA TYR A 215 16.22 4.89 7.68
C TYR A 215 17.23 5.38 6.63
N LEU A 216 17.60 6.67 6.65
CA LEU A 216 18.66 7.18 5.78
C LEU A 216 20.02 6.52 6.09
N ASP A 217 20.37 6.37 7.37
CA ASP A 217 21.60 5.70 7.82
C ASP A 217 21.60 4.20 7.44
N HIS A 218 20.43 3.61 7.22
CA HIS A 218 20.26 2.22 6.75
C HIS A 218 20.07 2.09 5.25
N GLY A 219 20.30 3.16 4.48
CA GLY A 219 20.44 3.11 3.04
C GLY A 219 19.24 3.63 2.23
N ALA A 220 18.21 4.18 2.85
CA ALA A 220 17.17 4.90 2.13
C ALA A 220 17.71 6.21 1.53
N GLU A 221 17.19 6.63 0.39
CA GLU A 221 17.49 7.92 -0.25
C GLU A 221 16.52 9.01 0.19
N ALA A 222 15.27 8.63 0.45
CA ALA A 222 14.22 9.52 0.92
C ALA A 222 13.31 8.81 1.93
N VAL A 223 12.90 9.55 2.97
CA VAL A 223 11.93 9.11 3.96
C VAL A 223 10.81 10.13 4.03
N ALA A 224 9.55 9.66 3.96
CA ALA A 224 8.38 10.51 4.13
C ALA A 224 7.47 9.90 5.21
N ILE A 225 7.39 10.58 6.36
CA ILE A 225 6.67 10.13 7.55
C ILE A 225 5.27 10.73 7.57
N LYS A 226 4.25 9.88 7.52
CA LYS A 226 2.83 10.27 7.59
C LYS A 226 2.47 10.71 9.01
N LEU A 227 1.96 11.94 9.17
CA LEU A 227 1.55 12.54 10.45
C LEU A 227 0.02 12.70 10.55
N GLY A 228 -0.72 11.92 9.77
CA GLY A 228 -2.19 11.95 9.75
C GLY A 228 -2.74 13.30 9.29
N ALA A 229 -3.62 13.87 10.09
CA ALA A 229 -4.30 15.14 9.77
C ALA A 229 -3.35 16.35 9.78
N GLU A 230 -2.13 16.23 10.32
CA GLU A 230 -1.15 17.32 10.29
C GLU A 230 -0.45 17.43 8.93
N GLY A 231 -0.28 16.32 8.22
CA GLY A 231 0.44 16.26 6.95
C GLY A 231 1.56 15.23 6.95
N ALA A 232 2.73 15.58 6.45
CA ALA A 232 3.86 14.67 6.45
C ALA A 232 5.21 15.42 6.58
N TYR A 233 6.14 14.79 7.27
CA TYR A 233 7.54 15.19 7.35
C TYR A 233 8.35 14.40 6.32
N TYR A 234 9.33 15.03 5.69
CA TYR A 234 10.26 14.34 4.79
C TYR A 234 11.71 14.67 5.09
N ARG A 235 12.61 13.74 4.76
CA ARG A 235 14.06 13.92 4.86
C ARG A 235 14.78 13.15 3.77
N THR A 236 15.82 13.78 3.22
CA THR A 236 16.78 13.22 2.26
C THR A 236 18.19 13.68 2.66
N ALA A 237 19.22 13.22 1.94
CA ALA A 237 20.58 13.74 2.12
C ALA A 237 20.70 15.25 1.77
N LEU A 238 19.78 15.82 0.99
CA LEU A 238 19.80 17.21 0.54
C LEU A 238 19.05 18.18 1.46
N GLY A 239 18.25 17.66 2.40
CA GLY A 239 17.47 18.47 3.33
C GLY A 239 16.23 17.76 3.86
N GLU A 240 15.52 18.48 4.70
CA GLU A 240 14.31 18.01 5.35
C GLU A 240 13.25 19.11 5.36
N GLY A 241 11.99 18.72 5.57
CA GLY A 241 10.89 19.67 5.66
C GLY A 241 9.58 19.01 6.09
N PHE A 242 8.58 19.86 6.19
CA PHE A 242 7.21 19.48 6.55
C PHE A 242 6.25 20.06 5.52
N VAL A 243 5.28 19.24 5.08
CA VAL A 243 4.19 19.66 4.20
C VAL A 243 2.88 19.42 4.92
N ALA A 244 2.11 20.48 5.14
CA ALA A 244 0.82 20.39 5.81
C ALA A 244 -0.20 19.55 5.01
N ALA A 245 -1.13 18.92 5.73
CA ALA A 245 -2.22 18.19 5.10
C ALA A 245 -3.15 19.13 4.32
N HIS A 246 -3.79 18.59 3.28
CA HIS A 246 -4.87 19.28 2.59
C HIS A 246 -6.15 19.23 3.43
N SER A 247 -6.88 20.35 3.48
CA SER A 247 -8.15 20.44 4.20
C SER A 247 -9.19 19.46 3.62
N VAL A 248 -9.90 18.78 4.52
CA VAL A 248 -10.94 17.81 4.20
C VAL A 248 -12.28 18.33 4.70
N ALA A 249 -13.29 18.37 3.82
CA ALA A 249 -14.62 18.87 4.21
C ALA A 249 -15.32 17.91 5.20
N LYS A 250 -15.16 16.61 5.00
CA LYS A 250 -15.70 15.56 5.87
C LYS A 250 -14.84 14.29 5.73
N VAL A 251 -14.42 13.72 6.86
CA VAL A 251 -13.86 12.38 6.92
C VAL A 251 -15.00 11.37 6.89
N VAL A 252 -14.95 10.44 5.93
CA VAL A 252 -15.96 9.38 5.74
C VAL A 252 -15.39 8.03 6.17
N ASP A 253 -14.15 7.73 5.78
CA ASP A 253 -13.43 6.50 6.11
C ASP A 253 -11.93 6.81 6.14
N THR A 254 -11.21 6.40 7.17
CA THR A 254 -9.76 6.65 7.30
C THR A 254 -8.92 5.60 6.58
N VAL A 255 -9.53 4.47 6.20
CA VAL A 255 -8.85 3.37 5.51
C VAL A 255 -8.43 3.81 4.10
N GLY A 256 -7.24 3.38 3.67
CA GLY A 256 -6.69 3.72 2.35
C GLY A 256 -6.00 5.09 2.25
N ALA A 257 -6.04 5.93 3.30
CA ALA A 257 -5.35 7.23 3.30
C ALA A 257 -3.83 7.07 3.15
N GLY A 258 -3.24 6.11 3.85
CA GLY A 258 -1.81 5.78 3.76
C GLY A 258 -1.42 5.27 2.37
N ASP A 259 -2.26 4.41 1.80
CA ASP A 259 -2.05 3.89 0.45
C ASP A 259 -2.16 5.01 -0.58
N GLY A 260 -3.13 5.92 -0.43
CA GLY A 260 -3.26 7.13 -1.25
C GLY A 260 -2.05 8.06 -1.15
N PHE A 261 -1.50 8.22 0.05
CA PHE A 261 -0.25 8.96 0.25
C PHE A 261 0.90 8.31 -0.51
N ALA A 262 1.06 6.98 -0.41
CA ALA A 262 2.08 6.23 -1.14
C ALA A 262 1.93 6.39 -2.67
N VAL A 263 0.71 6.31 -3.22
CA VAL A 263 0.41 6.59 -4.64
C VAL A 263 0.94 7.96 -5.04
N GLY A 264 0.68 8.98 -4.23
CA GLY A 264 1.10 10.35 -4.51
C GLY A 264 2.62 10.51 -4.52
N VAL A 265 3.29 9.99 -3.49
CA VAL A 265 4.75 10.07 -3.37
C VAL A 265 5.43 9.31 -4.52
N ILE A 266 5.05 8.05 -4.73
CA ILE A 266 5.66 7.19 -5.76
C ILE A 266 5.46 7.80 -7.15
N SER A 267 4.23 8.19 -7.50
CA SER A 267 3.94 8.77 -8.81
C SER A 267 4.74 10.05 -9.08
N ALA A 268 4.89 10.91 -8.08
CA ALA A 268 5.63 12.16 -8.21
C ALA A 268 7.13 11.93 -8.38
N LEU A 269 7.72 11.04 -7.58
CA LEU A 269 9.15 10.72 -7.69
C LEU A 269 9.48 10.02 -9.01
N LEU A 270 8.62 9.13 -9.49
CA LEU A 270 8.76 8.50 -10.82
C LEU A 270 8.66 9.51 -11.98
N GLU A 271 7.94 10.62 -11.79
CA GLU A 271 7.86 11.76 -12.72
C GLU A 271 9.01 12.76 -12.57
N GLY A 272 9.95 12.52 -11.65
CA GLY A 272 11.12 13.39 -11.42
C GLY A 272 10.83 14.67 -10.63
N LEU A 273 9.71 14.71 -9.88
CA LEU A 273 9.42 15.84 -9.00
C LEU A 273 10.28 15.78 -7.73
N THR A 274 10.41 16.93 -7.03
CA THR A 274 11.13 17.01 -5.76
C THR A 274 10.39 16.24 -4.67
N ILE A 275 11.09 15.84 -3.60
CA ILE A 275 10.49 15.14 -2.47
C ILE A 275 9.39 15.98 -1.81
N GLU A 276 9.54 17.29 -1.70
CA GLU A 276 8.52 18.19 -1.17
C GLU A 276 7.25 18.15 -2.03
N GLN A 277 7.38 18.22 -3.36
CA GLN A 277 6.26 18.10 -4.29
C GLN A 277 5.62 16.70 -4.25
N ALA A 278 6.42 15.67 -4.02
CA ALA A 278 5.95 14.31 -3.90
C ALA A 278 5.10 14.13 -2.63
N VAL A 279 5.56 14.67 -1.50
CA VAL A 279 4.82 14.67 -0.24
C VAL A 279 3.53 15.50 -0.34
N ASP A 280 3.55 16.67 -1.00
CA ASP A 280 2.35 17.48 -1.25
C ASP A 280 1.29 16.69 -2.05
N ARG A 281 1.74 15.99 -3.12
CA ARG A 281 0.84 15.10 -3.89
C ARG A 281 0.33 13.94 -3.04
N GLY A 282 1.19 13.37 -2.19
CA GLY A 282 0.82 12.32 -1.24
C GLY A 282 -0.27 12.78 -0.27
N ASN A 283 -0.08 13.94 0.35
CA ASN A 283 -1.06 14.57 1.24
C ASN A 283 -2.39 14.84 0.52
N TRP A 284 -2.34 15.31 -0.74
CA TRP A 284 -3.55 15.57 -1.51
C TRP A 284 -4.31 14.28 -1.83
N ILE A 285 -3.64 13.22 -2.31
CA ILE A 285 -4.32 11.95 -2.64
C ILE A 285 -4.84 11.29 -1.36
N GLY A 286 -4.07 11.28 -0.27
CA GLY A 286 -4.51 10.77 1.03
C GLY A 286 -5.75 11.51 1.54
N SER A 287 -5.80 12.85 1.38
CA SER A 287 -6.96 13.65 1.77
C SER A 287 -8.23 13.33 0.96
N ARG A 288 -8.09 12.88 -0.29
CA ARG A 288 -9.22 12.43 -1.11
C ARG A 288 -9.71 11.05 -0.69
N ALA A 289 -8.78 10.14 -0.37
CA ALA A 289 -9.13 8.80 0.06
C ALA A 289 -10.06 8.82 1.28
N VAL A 290 -9.78 9.66 2.28
CA VAL A 290 -10.62 9.75 3.50
C VAL A 290 -12.01 10.35 3.28
N GLN A 291 -12.31 10.91 2.12
CA GLN A 291 -13.62 11.50 1.79
C GLN A 291 -14.56 10.52 1.10
N SER A 292 -14.10 9.28 0.86
CA SER A 292 -14.88 8.24 0.16
C SER A 292 -15.02 7.01 1.05
N GLN A 293 -16.14 6.32 0.93
CA GLN A 293 -16.34 5.03 1.58
C GLN A 293 -15.61 3.94 0.78
N GLY A 294 -14.73 3.18 1.43
CA GLY A 294 -13.94 2.11 0.83
C GLY A 294 -12.48 2.49 0.61
N ASP A 295 -11.67 1.48 0.30
CA ASP A 295 -10.22 1.58 0.41
C ASP A 295 -9.56 2.26 -0.82
N MET A 296 -10.18 2.18 -2.01
CA MET A 296 -9.62 2.68 -3.28
C MET A 296 -10.52 3.68 -4.02
N GLU A 297 -11.77 3.84 -3.57
CA GLU A 297 -12.79 4.60 -4.30
C GLU A 297 -12.45 6.09 -4.39
N GLY A 298 -11.75 6.63 -3.39
CA GLY A 298 -11.28 8.01 -3.35
C GLY A 298 -10.02 8.30 -4.16
N LEU A 299 -9.32 7.28 -4.67
CA LEU A 299 -8.09 7.46 -5.44
C LEU A 299 -8.39 8.14 -6.78
N PRO A 300 -7.64 9.23 -7.12
CA PRO A 300 -7.95 10.05 -8.30
C PRO A 300 -7.50 9.42 -9.61
N SER A 301 -8.16 9.82 -10.69
CA SER A 301 -7.64 9.64 -12.04
C SER A 301 -6.57 10.67 -12.39
N ARG A 302 -5.83 10.43 -13.49
CA ARG A 302 -4.84 11.38 -14.04
C ARG A 302 -5.44 12.76 -14.30
N ASN A 303 -6.62 12.83 -14.89
CA ASN A 303 -7.29 14.11 -15.18
C ASN A 303 -7.60 14.88 -13.89
N GLN A 304 -8.12 14.22 -12.87
CA GLN A 304 -8.40 14.86 -11.58
C GLN A 304 -7.13 15.39 -10.90
N LEU A 305 -6.00 14.69 -11.05
CA LEU A 305 -4.71 15.17 -10.55
C LEU A 305 -4.26 16.42 -11.32
N LEU A 306 -4.36 16.42 -12.65
CA LEU A 306 -3.97 17.56 -13.49
C LEU A 306 -4.82 18.81 -13.21
N ASP A 307 -6.15 18.62 -13.04
CA ASP A 307 -7.07 19.70 -12.68
C ASP A 307 -6.70 20.32 -11.33
N ALA A 308 -6.39 19.48 -10.33
CA ALA A 308 -5.97 19.95 -9.02
C ALA A 308 -4.65 20.73 -9.05
N VAL A 309 -3.69 20.30 -9.85
CA VAL A 309 -2.40 21.02 -10.03
C VAL A 309 -2.63 22.36 -10.75
N ALA A 310 -3.50 22.41 -11.76
CA ALA A 310 -3.83 23.63 -12.49
C ALA A 310 -4.49 24.69 -11.58
N LEU A 311 -5.45 24.26 -10.75
CA LEU A 311 -6.14 25.16 -9.82
C LEU A 311 -5.23 25.77 -8.75
N ARG A 312 -4.10 25.13 -8.41
CA ARG A 312 -3.13 25.65 -7.43
C ARG A 312 -2.14 26.66 -8.03
N ARG A 313 -2.02 26.68 -9.34
CA ARG A 313 -1.12 27.60 -10.06
C ARG A 313 -1.82 28.89 -10.50
N ALA A 314 -3.16 28.91 -10.44
CA ALA A 314 -4.01 30.05 -10.77
C ALA A 314 -4.32 30.88 -9.54
#